data_9109a359097f0cf0456435f514c6ba57
#
_entry.id   9109a359097f0cf0456435f514c6ba57
#
_cell.length_a   1.000
_cell.length_b   1.000
_cell.length_c   1.000
_cell.angle_alpha   90.00
_cell.angle_beta   90.00
_cell.angle_gamma   90.00
#
_symmetry.space_group_name_H-M   'P 1'
#
loop_
_entity.id
_entity.type
_entity.pdbx_description
1 polymer ?
#
loop_
_entity_poly.entity_id
_entity_poly.type
_entity_poly.pdbx_seq_one_letter_code
_entity_poly.pdbx_strand_id
1 'polypeptide(L)'
;MASGPKHPLNAGSADVKTCFKCKTNKPLSLFFKHAQTADGYHSWCKECCREGNERSRQKLHSTIEGRAREFLRNAKNSAAKRKQTFALTVADIADCWRDQEGICAYSGRQMTLEAGQLNTVSIERIDSTIGYTPENTVLVCQAINRMKSDFGFEDFYDLCRDVADFLGDDKLQLAVGAHK
;
A
#
# COMPACT_ATOMS: atom_id res chain seq x y z
N MET A 1 -45.95 13.58 5.71
CA MET A 1 -45.23 14.64 6.41
C MET A 1 -45.19 14.27 7.90
N ALA A 2 -44.05 13.83 8.37
CA ALA A 2 -43.81 13.66 9.80
C ALA A 2 -42.35 14.01 10.04
N SER A 3 -42.15 15.19 10.59
CA SER A 3 -40.85 15.72 11.01
C SER A 3 -40.44 15.01 12.31
N GLY A 4 -39.35 14.24 12.26
CA GLY A 4 -38.76 13.64 13.45
C GLY A 4 -38.18 14.69 14.42
N PRO A 5 -38.05 14.38 15.71
CA PRO A 5 -37.72 15.34 16.73
C PRO A 5 -36.31 15.89 16.59
N LYS A 6 -36.17 17.20 16.48
CA LYS A 6 -34.92 17.95 16.61
C LYS A 6 -34.45 17.86 18.07
N HIS A 7 -33.35 17.18 18.31
CA HIS A 7 -32.68 17.24 19.61
C HIS A 7 -32.22 18.68 19.90
N PRO A 8 -32.44 19.19 21.08
CA PRO A 8 -32.05 20.55 21.45
C PRO A 8 -30.52 20.66 21.48
N LEU A 9 -30.02 21.68 20.78
CA LEU A 9 -28.65 22.15 20.91
C LEU A 9 -28.42 22.67 22.30
N ASN A 10 -27.64 22.00 23.12
CA ASN A 10 -27.14 22.51 24.38
C ASN A 10 -26.16 23.65 24.11
N ALA A 11 -26.64 24.88 24.17
CA ALA A 11 -25.82 26.08 24.18
C ALA A 11 -25.18 26.21 25.57
N GLY A 12 -23.87 25.96 25.65
CA GLY A 12 -23.12 26.30 26.87
C GLY A 12 -22.10 25.26 27.32
N SER A 13 -21.09 25.03 26.57
CA SER A 13 -19.70 24.75 26.93
C SER A 13 -18.95 24.21 25.70
N ALA A 14 -17.72 24.71 25.55
CA ALA A 14 -16.79 24.44 24.45
C ALA A 14 -17.07 23.18 23.64
N ASP A 15 -17.16 23.34 22.33
CA ASP A 15 -17.06 22.42 21.16
C ASP A 15 -16.58 21.00 21.45
N VAL A 16 -17.26 20.22 22.29
CA VAL A 16 -16.93 18.83 22.63
C VAL A 16 -18.03 17.88 22.18
N LYS A 17 -17.60 16.68 21.77
CA LYS A 17 -18.44 15.57 21.32
C LYS A 17 -17.96 14.27 21.92
N THR A 18 -18.90 13.41 22.33
CA THR A 18 -18.56 12.05 22.77
C THR A 18 -18.26 11.17 21.58
N CYS A 19 -17.07 10.59 21.52
CA CYS A 19 -16.73 9.59 20.53
C CYS A 19 -17.52 8.30 20.77
N PHE A 20 -18.26 7.86 19.76
CA PHE A 20 -19.10 6.65 19.87
C PHE A 20 -18.27 5.37 20.10
N LYS A 21 -16.99 5.30 19.63
CA LYS A 21 -16.14 4.12 19.79
C LYS A 21 -15.43 4.07 21.14
N CYS A 22 -14.67 5.10 21.51
CA CYS A 22 -13.95 5.13 22.80
C CYS A 22 -14.75 5.70 23.97
N LYS A 23 -15.97 6.20 23.74
CA LYS A 23 -16.88 6.77 24.76
C LYS A 23 -16.31 7.96 25.52
N THR A 24 -15.27 8.60 24.99
CA THR A 24 -14.59 9.74 25.62
C THR A 24 -15.09 11.05 25.00
N ASN A 25 -15.32 12.07 25.85
CA ASN A 25 -15.58 13.43 25.40
C ASN A 25 -14.30 14.07 24.87
N LYS A 26 -14.33 14.54 23.66
CA LYS A 26 -13.18 15.14 22.96
C LYS A 26 -13.61 16.41 22.23
N PRO A 27 -12.72 17.41 22.07
CA PRO A 27 -12.99 18.60 21.26
C PRO A 27 -13.40 18.24 19.83
N LEU A 28 -14.30 19.02 19.23
CA LEU A 28 -14.77 18.83 17.83
C LEU A 28 -13.62 18.84 16.83
N SER A 29 -12.53 19.56 17.09
CA SER A 29 -11.30 19.55 16.30
C SER A 29 -10.66 18.16 16.14
N LEU A 30 -10.94 17.23 17.06
CA LEU A 30 -10.50 15.84 17.02
C LEU A 30 -11.46 14.91 16.26
N PHE A 31 -12.46 15.44 15.58
CA PHE A 31 -13.36 14.70 14.71
C PHE A 31 -13.18 15.15 13.25
N PHE A 32 -13.39 14.25 12.32
CA PHE A 32 -13.49 14.61 10.90
C PHE A 32 -14.85 15.26 10.65
N LYS A 33 -14.90 16.27 9.77
CA LYS A 33 -16.16 16.81 9.27
C LYS A 33 -16.91 15.76 8.46
N HIS A 34 -18.23 15.72 8.59
CA HIS A 34 -19.07 14.76 7.90
C HIS A 34 -20.44 15.36 7.61
N ALA A 35 -20.68 15.74 6.36
CA ALA A 35 -21.86 16.52 5.96
C ALA A 35 -23.21 15.81 6.18
N GLN A 36 -23.22 14.49 6.30
CA GLN A 36 -24.45 13.69 6.44
C GLN A 36 -24.85 13.46 7.92
N THR A 37 -24.10 13.95 8.89
CA THR A 37 -24.42 13.87 10.31
C THR A 37 -25.08 15.16 10.79
N ALA A 38 -26.01 15.06 11.75
CA ALA A 38 -26.78 16.21 12.23
C ALA A 38 -25.90 17.33 12.84
N ASP A 39 -24.76 16.97 13.43
CA ASP A 39 -23.80 17.88 14.03
C ASP A 39 -22.61 18.23 13.12
N GLY A 40 -22.60 17.73 11.88
CA GLY A 40 -21.54 17.99 10.89
C GLY A 40 -20.21 17.28 11.16
N TYR A 41 -20.14 16.32 12.11
CA TYR A 41 -18.91 15.63 12.48
C TYR A 41 -19.09 14.11 12.52
N HIS A 42 -18.05 13.38 12.16
CA HIS A 42 -18.04 11.91 12.22
C HIS A 42 -18.32 11.41 13.66
N SER A 43 -18.98 10.26 13.80
CA SER A 43 -19.33 9.69 15.10
C SER A 43 -18.14 9.17 15.91
N TRP A 44 -17.00 8.89 15.25
CA TRP A 44 -15.75 8.49 15.88
C TRP A 44 -14.72 9.61 15.82
N CYS A 45 -13.89 9.74 16.85
CA CYS A 45 -12.76 10.66 16.82
C CYS A 45 -11.70 10.20 15.80
N LYS A 46 -10.84 11.12 15.37
CA LYS A 46 -9.79 10.88 14.37
C LYS A 46 -8.88 9.69 14.71
N GLU A 47 -8.56 9.51 15.97
CA GLU A 47 -7.76 8.39 16.47
C GLU A 47 -8.48 7.06 16.28
N CYS A 48 -9.74 6.96 16.74
CA CYS A 48 -10.55 5.76 16.55
C CYS A 48 -10.81 5.44 15.07
N CYS A 49 -10.94 6.46 14.21
CA CYS A 49 -11.02 6.26 12.76
C CYS A 49 -9.71 5.68 12.21
N ARG A 50 -8.55 6.23 12.63
CA ARG A 50 -7.24 5.71 12.17
C ARG A 50 -7.04 4.25 12.59
N GLU A 51 -7.31 3.92 13.85
CA GLU A 51 -7.23 2.52 14.33
C GLU A 51 -8.17 1.58 13.57
N GLY A 52 -9.42 2.03 13.31
CA GLY A 52 -10.38 1.24 12.53
C GLY A 52 -9.91 1.00 11.09
N ASN A 53 -9.40 2.04 10.45
CA ASN A 53 -8.84 1.95 9.10
C ASN A 53 -7.61 1.05 9.05
N GLU A 54 -6.72 1.16 10.06
CA GLU A 54 -5.53 0.33 10.14
C GLU A 54 -5.87 -1.16 10.30
N ARG A 55 -6.78 -1.49 11.22
CA ARG A 55 -7.27 -2.88 11.37
C ARG A 55 -7.90 -3.43 10.10
N SER A 56 -8.71 -2.62 9.40
CA SER A 56 -9.34 -3.00 8.14
C SER A 56 -8.29 -3.23 7.05
N ARG A 57 -7.27 -2.37 7.01
CA ARG A 57 -6.14 -2.49 6.08
C ARG A 57 -5.32 -3.75 6.37
N GLN A 58 -4.96 -4.00 7.63
CA GLN A 58 -4.23 -5.20 8.04
C GLN A 58 -4.99 -6.47 7.66
N LYS A 59 -6.30 -6.52 7.93
CA LYS A 59 -7.15 -7.65 7.53
C LYS A 59 -7.19 -7.83 6.00
N LEU A 60 -7.31 -6.72 5.25
CA LEU A 60 -7.31 -6.76 3.79
C LEU A 60 -5.95 -7.26 3.25
N HIS A 61 -4.85 -6.81 3.85
CA HIS A 61 -3.50 -7.15 3.41
C HIS A 61 -2.96 -8.47 3.98
N SER A 62 -3.75 -9.22 4.75
CA SER A 62 -3.35 -10.55 5.24
C SER A 62 -3.45 -11.64 4.18
N THR A 63 -4.04 -11.35 3.02
CA THR A 63 -4.17 -12.29 1.90
C THR A 63 -3.65 -11.66 0.60
N ILE A 64 -3.24 -12.51 -0.36
CA ILE A 64 -2.77 -12.02 -1.66
C ILE A 64 -3.89 -11.34 -2.45
N GLU A 65 -5.12 -11.81 -2.36
CA GLU A 65 -6.28 -11.21 -3.04
C GLU A 65 -6.58 -9.81 -2.48
N GLY A 66 -6.39 -9.63 -1.18
CA GLY A 66 -6.53 -8.32 -0.54
C GLY A 66 -5.45 -7.34 -1.02
N ARG A 67 -4.19 -7.79 -1.09
CA ARG A 67 -3.07 -7.01 -1.65
C ARG A 67 -3.28 -6.73 -3.14
N ALA A 68 -3.76 -7.71 -3.90
CA ALA A 68 -4.03 -7.56 -5.31
C ALA A 68 -5.00 -6.40 -5.62
N ARG A 69 -6.05 -6.23 -4.82
CA ARG A 69 -6.98 -5.09 -4.99
C ARG A 69 -6.29 -3.73 -4.89
N GLU A 70 -5.33 -3.60 -3.98
CA GLU A 70 -4.52 -2.37 -3.85
C GLU A 70 -3.60 -2.20 -5.05
N PHE A 71 -2.89 -3.26 -5.47
CA PHE A 71 -2.02 -3.24 -6.63
C PHE A 71 -2.76 -2.83 -7.89
N LEU A 72 -3.90 -3.48 -8.17
CA LEU A 72 -4.70 -3.21 -9.35
C LEU A 72 -5.21 -1.76 -9.39
N ARG A 73 -5.64 -1.21 -8.27
CA ARG A 73 -6.04 0.20 -8.19
C ARG A 73 -4.88 1.12 -8.57
N ASN A 74 -3.69 0.88 -8.02
CA ASN A 74 -2.51 1.69 -8.26
C ASN A 74 -1.99 1.52 -9.70
N ALA A 75 -1.96 0.28 -10.19
CA ALA A 75 -1.55 -0.05 -11.55
C ALA A 75 -2.49 0.55 -12.60
N LYS A 76 -3.80 0.46 -12.39
CA LYS A 76 -4.80 1.08 -13.28
C LYS A 76 -4.61 2.60 -13.39
N ASN A 77 -4.38 3.27 -12.25
CA ASN A 77 -4.11 4.70 -12.23
C ASN A 77 -2.80 5.04 -12.94
N SER A 78 -1.76 4.22 -12.77
CA SER A 78 -0.45 4.37 -13.42
C SER A 78 -0.56 4.16 -14.93
N ALA A 79 -1.23 3.10 -15.38
CA ALA A 79 -1.48 2.81 -16.79
C ALA A 79 -2.26 3.94 -17.47
N ALA A 80 -3.30 4.45 -16.82
CA ALA A 80 -4.09 5.58 -17.34
C ALA A 80 -3.24 6.84 -17.55
N LYS A 81 -2.35 7.18 -16.60
CA LYS A 81 -1.43 8.32 -16.73
C LYS A 81 -0.44 8.16 -17.88
N ARG A 82 0.01 6.94 -18.13
CA ARG A 82 0.97 6.60 -19.20
C ARG A 82 0.30 6.25 -20.54
N LYS A 83 -1.04 6.24 -20.58
CA LYS A 83 -1.84 5.80 -21.74
C LYS A 83 -1.50 4.38 -22.20
N GLN A 84 -1.25 3.50 -21.25
CA GLN A 84 -0.90 2.09 -21.46
C GLN A 84 -2.11 1.17 -21.18
N THR A 85 -2.06 -0.05 -21.74
CA THR A 85 -3.06 -1.09 -21.52
C THR A 85 -3.12 -1.54 -20.06
N PHE A 86 -4.33 -1.85 -19.58
CA PHE A 86 -4.55 -2.45 -18.27
C PHE A 86 -5.56 -3.58 -18.40
N ALA A 87 -5.11 -4.81 -18.20
CA ALA A 87 -5.92 -6.04 -18.37
C ALA A 87 -5.75 -7.03 -17.19
N LEU A 88 -5.23 -6.59 -16.02
CA LEU A 88 -5.06 -7.46 -14.87
C LEU A 88 -6.31 -7.58 -14.02
N THR A 89 -6.53 -8.77 -13.45
CA THR A 89 -7.55 -9.10 -12.46
C THR A 89 -6.93 -9.53 -11.12
N VAL A 90 -7.77 -9.67 -10.09
CA VAL A 90 -7.33 -10.22 -8.78
C VAL A 90 -6.88 -11.66 -8.93
N ALA A 91 -7.54 -12.44 -9.81
CA ALA A 91 -7.20 -13.83 -10.05
C ALA A 91 -5.79 -13.95 -10.65
N ASP A 92 -5.45 -13.14 -11.66
CA ASP A 92 -4.12 -13.17 -12.28
C ASP A 92 -3.00 -12.93 -11.26
N ILE A 93 -3.19 -12.00 -10.31
CA ILE A 93 -2.21 -11.75 -9.26
C ILE A 93 -2.14 -12.92 -8.25
N ALA A 94 -3.28 -13.52 -7.90
CA ALA A 94 -3.32 -14.66 -6.99
C ALA A 94 -2.69 -15.91 -7.63
N ASP A 95 -2.91 -16.13 -8.93
CA ASP A 95 -2.32 -17.21 -9.69
C ASP A 95 -0.81 -17.03 -9.80
N CYS A 96 -0.35 -15.83 -10.18
CA CYS A 96 1.07 -15.47 -10.23
C CYS A 96 1.77 -15.68 -8.85
N TRP A 97 1.11 -15.32 -7.73
CA TRP A 97 1.63 -15.59 -6.38
C TRP A 97 1.79 -17.09 -6.11
N ARG A 98 0.83 -17.89 -6.53
CA ARG A 98 0.84 -19.35 -6.36
C ARG A 98 1.92 -20.00 -7.22
N ASP A 99 2.00 -19.59 -8.49
CA ASP A 99 2.96 -20.13 -9.44
C ASP A 99 4.41 -19.79 -9.08
N GLN A 100 4.62 -18.59 -8.48
CA GLN A 100 5.91 -18.18 -7.95
C GLN A 100 6.18 -18.71 -6.53
N GLU A 101 5.24 -19.43 -5.89
CA GLU A 101 5.36 -19.93 -4.50
C GLU A 101 5.68 -18.81 -3.49
N GLY A 102 5.26 -17.57 -3.78
CA GLY A 102 5.60 -16.39 -3.00
C GLY A 102 7.06 -15.96 -3.08
N ILE A 103 7.81 -16.44 -4.09
CA ILE A 103 9.22 -16.12 -4.33
C ILE A 103 9.32 -14.96 -5.33
N CYS A 104 10.20 -14.01 -5.03
CA CYS A 104 10.49 -12.87 -5.92
C CYS A 104 11.09 -13.33 -7.23
N ALA A 105 10.47 -12.98 -8.37
CA ALA A 105 10.92 -13.39 -9.71
C ALA A 105 12.35 -12.98 -10.05
N TYR A 106 12.86 -11.87 -9.45
CA TYR A 106 14.18 -11.35 -9.81
C TYR A 106 15.28 -11.71 -8.80
N SER A 107 14.95 -11.84 -7.52
CA SER A 107 15.97 -12.05 -6.48
C SER A 107 15.92 -13.41 -5.80
N GLY A 108 14.93 -14.25 -6.09
CA GLY A 108 14.72 -15.53 -5.42
C GLY A 108 14.38 -15.45 -3.94
N ARG A 109 14.17 -14.22 -3.39
CA ARG A 109 13.83 -14.05 -1.97
C ARG A 109 12.37 -14.38 -1.72
N GLN A 110 12.10 -15.01 -0.57
CA GLN A 110 10.73 -15.18 -0.09
C GLN A 110 10.09 -13.82 0.17
N MET A 111 8.95 -13.57 -0.45
CA MET A 111 8.16 -12.35 -0.26
C MET A 111 7.21 -12.48 0.93
N THR A 112 6.80 -11.33 1.47
CA THR A 112 5.77 -11.22 2.52
C THR A 112 4.63 -10.33 2.09
N LEU A 113 3.44 -10.62 2.62
CA LEU A 113 2.27 -9.73 2.48
C LEU A 113 2.32 -8.56 3.47
N GLU A 114 3.18 -8.63 4.49
CA GLU A 114 3.35 -7.57 5.48
C GLU A 114 3.92 -6.32 4.84
N ALA A 115 3.34 -5.17 5.15
CA ALA A 115 3.77 -3.89 4.59
C ALA A 115 5.02 -3.34 5.31
N GLY A 116 5.85 -2.60 4.57
CA GLY A 116 7.00 -1.88 5.13
C GLY A 116 8.29 -2.70 5.23
N GLN A 117 8.28 -3.96 4.79
CA GLN A 117 9.48 -4.78 4.72
C GLN A 117 10.16 -4.63 3.35
N LEU A 118 11.48 -4.89 3.28
CA LEU A 118 12.21 -4.88 2.00
C LEU A 118 11.67 -5.92 1.02
N ASN A 119 11.23 -7.07 1.54
CA ASN A 119 10.66 -8.18 0.79
C ASN A 119 9.11 -8.14 0.72
N THR A 120 8.46 -7.02 1.05
CA THR A 120 7.02 -6.86 0.80
C THR A 120 6.75 -7.10 -0.68
N VAL A 121 5.70 -7.89 -0.97
CA VAL A 121 5.30 -8.18 -2.35
C VAL A 121 4.86 -6.92 -3.11
N SER A 122 5.24 -6.83 -4.36
CA SER A 122 4.86 -5.76 -5.31
C SER A 122 4.67 -6.34 -6.70
N ILE A 123 3.80 -5.74 -7.52
CA ILE A 123 3.72 -6.08 -8.94
C ILE A 123 4.76 -5.31 -9.74
N GLU A 124 5.39 -5.99 -10.69
CA GLU A 124 6.38 -5.42 -11.60
C GLU A 124 6.01 -5.78 -13.04
N ARG A 125 6.29 -4.86 -13.98
CA ARG A 125 6.19 -5.12 -15.42
C ARG A 125 7.53 -5.62 -15.94
N ILE A 126 7.52 -6.73 -16.65
CA ILE A 126 8.73 -7.27 -17.27
C ILE A 126 9.29 -6.23 -18.25
N ASP A 127 8.44 -5.73 -19.14
CA ASP A 127 8.72 -4.60 -20.04
C ASP A 127 7.95 -3.35 -19.58
N SER A 128 8.68 -2.31 -19.15
CA SER A 128 8.11 -1.05 -18.66
C SER A 128 7.43 -0.22 -19.77
N THR A 129 7.70 -0.48 -21.03
CA THR A 129 7.09 0.17 -22.21
C THR A 129 5.69 -0.35 -22.49
N ILE A 130 5.39 -1.58 -22.08
CA ILE A 130 4.09 -2.25 -22.21
C ILE A 130 3.25 -1.99 -20.96
N GLY A 131 1.94 -2.11 -21.08
CA GLY A 131 1.01 -1.98 -19.97
C GLY A 131 0.98 -3.20 -19.05
N TYR A 132 0.00 -3.22 -18.16
CA TYR A 132 -0.20 -4.32 -17.22
C TYR A 132 -1.10 -5.38 -17.85
N THR A 133 -0.50 -6.50 -18.25
CA THR A 133 -1.18 -7.73 -18.71
C THR A 133 -0.66 -8.92 -17.91
N PRO A 134 -1.36 -10.07 -17.85
CA PRO A 134 -0.88 -11.25 -17.16
C PRO A 134 0.53 -11.66 -17.61
N GLU A 135 0.80 -11.62 -18.93
CA GLU A 135 2.06 -12.06 -19.54
C GLU A 135 3.22 -11.09 -19.26
N ASN A 136 2.91 -9.81 -19.03
CA ASN A 136 3.89 -8.75 -18.75
C ASN A 136 4.01 -8.41 -17.27
N THR A 137 3.44 -9.22 -16.36
CA THR A 137 3.42 -8.92 -14.94
C THR A 137 3.99 -10.07 -14.13
N VAL A 138 4.91 -9.74 -13.23
CA VAL A 138 5.48 -10.67 -12.25
C VAL A 138 5.39 -10.06 -10.84
N LEU A 139 5.55 -10.90 -9.82
CA LEU A 139 5.64 -10.45 -8.45
C LEU A 139 7.11 -10.40 -8.00
N VAL A 140 7.47 -9.29 -7.39
CA VAL A 140 8.83 -9.04 -6.92
C VAL A 140 8.81 -8.41 -5.51
N CYS A 141 9.94 -8.41 -4.83
CA CYS A 141 10.13 -7.63 -3.62
C CYS A 141 10.00 -6.13 -3.92
N GLN A 142 9.32 -5.38 -3.06
CA GLN A 142 9.13 -3.93 -3.23
C GLN A 142 10.47 -3.17 -3.34
N ALA A 143 11.52 -3.62 -2.62
CA ALA A 143 12.85 -3.05 -2.75
C ALA A 143 13.40 -3.22 -4.18
N ILE A 144 13.27 -4.42 -4.76
CA ILE A 144 13.70 -4.72 -6.13
C ILE A 144 12.92 -3.89 -7.15
N ASN A 145 11.60 -3.81 -7.01
CA ASN A 145 10.76 -2.97 -7.87
C ASN A 145 11.22 -1.50 -7.87
N ARG A 146 11.51 -0.95 -6.70
CA ARG A 146 12.03 0.43 -6.58
C ARG A 146 13.41 0.61 -7.19
N MET A 147 14.31 -0.36 -7.02
CA MET A 147 15.66 -0.32 -7.59
C MET A 147 15.60 -0.39 -9.12
N LYS A 148 14.77 -1.28 -9.66
CA LYS A 148 14.60 -1.41 -11.12
C LYS A 148 13.98 -0.15 -11.73
N SER A 149 12.99 0.46 -11.06
CA SER A 149 12.31 1.67 -11.56
C SER A 149 11.85 1.51 -13.01
N ASP A 150 12.28 2.41 -13.91
CA ASP A 150 11.92 2.39 -15.33
C ASP A 150 13.02 1.74 -16.21
N PHE A 151 14.09 1.18 -15.62
CA PHE A 151 15.12 0.45 -16.36
C PHE A 151 14.54 -0.79 -17.05
N GLY A 152 15.06 -1.13 -18.21
CA GLY A 152 14.88 -2.45 -18.82
C GLY A 152 15.43 -3.56 -17.90
N PHE A 153 14.96 -4.80 -18.09
CA PHE A 153 15.43 -5.91 -17.25
C PHE A 153 16.94 -6.15 -17.42
N GLU A 154 17.42 -6.13 -18.64
CA GLU A 154 18.84 -6.33 -18.99
C GLU A 154 19.74 -5.28 -18.32
N ASP A 155 19.42 -3.99 -18.49
CA ASP A 155 20.18 -2.89 -17.88
C ASP A 155 20.19 -2.99 -16.35
N PHE A 156 19.04 -3.32 -15.76
CA PHE A 156 18.94 -3.51 -14.31
C PHE A 156 19.78 -4.68 -13.82
N TYR A 157 19.74 -5.80 -14.55
CA TYR A 157 20.52 -6.99 -14.22
C TYR A 157 22.02 -6.69 -14.27
N ASP A 158 22.49 -6.06 -15.35
CA ASP A 158 23.89 -5.70 -15.52
C ASP A 158 24.37 -4.74 -14.44
N LEU A 159 23.60 -3.70 -14.13
CA LEU A 159 23.93 -2.79 -13.04
C LEU A 159 24.02 -3.50 -11.68
N CYS A 160 23.10 -4.42 -11.37
CA CYS A 160 23.16 -5.21 -10.14
C CYS A 160 24.42 -6.07 -10.08
N ARG A 161 24.80 -6.71 -11.19
CA ARG A 161 26.02 -7.50 -11.29
C ARG A 161 27.26 -6.63 -11.12
N ASP A 162 27.36 -5.50 -11.82
CA ASP A 162 28.50 -4.59 -11.73
C ASP A 162 28.70 -4.07 -10.31
N VAL A 163 27.62 -3.74 -9.60
CA VAL A 163 27.68 -3.34 -8.19
C VAL A 163 28.18 -4.49 -7.31
N ALA A 164 27.66 -5.71 -7.50
CA ALA A 164 28.06 -6.87 -6.73
C ALA A 164 29.53 -7.22 -6.98
N ASP A 165 29.98 -7.23 -8.22
CA ASP A 165 31.36 -7.54 -8.64
C ASP A 165 32.33 -6.47 -8.14
N PHE A 166 31.97 -5.18 -8.23
CA PHE A 166 32.83 -4.08 -7.77
C PHE A 166 32.98 -4.05 -6.26
N LEU A 167 31.87 -4.21 -5.52
CA LEU A 167 31.90 -4.11 -4.06
C LEU A 167 32.58 -5.34 -3.44
N GLY A 168 32.33 -6.55 -3.95
CA GLY A 168 32.80 -7.79 -3.33
C GLY A 168 32.53 -7.84 -1.82
N ASP A 169 32.74 -8.96 -1.19
CA ASP A 169 32.49 -9.07 0.25
C ASP A 169 33.48 -8.23 1.08
N ASP A 170 34.73 -8.15 0.66
CA ASP A 170 35.80 -7.42 1.37
C ASP A 170 35.61 -5.89 1.32
N LYS A 171 35.22 -5.36 0.16
CA LYS A 171 34.99 -3.91 -0.02
C LYS A 171 33.73 -3.43 0.67
N LEU A 172 32.68 -4.28 0.76
CA LEU A 172 31.47 -3.97 1.48
C LEU A 172 31.74 -3.80 2.98
N GLN A 173 32.59 -4.65 3.56
CA GLN A 173 32.99 -4.53 4.98
C GLN A 173 33.76 -3.24 5.26
N LEU A 174 34.62 -2.77 4.34
CA LEU A 174 35.33 -1.51 4.46
C LEU A 174 34.38 -0.31 4.37
N ALA A 175 33.44 -0.31 3.46
CA ALA A 175 32.46 0.77 3.30
C ALA A 175 31.52 0.90 4.52
N VAL A 176 31.10 -0.21 5.12
CA VAL A 176 30.23 -0.22 6.32
C VAL A 176 31.03 0.11 7.58
N GLY A 177 32.30 -0.26 7.65
CA GLY A 177 33.19 0.00 8.79
C GLY A 177 33.60 1.47 8.94
N ALA A 178 33.60 2.25 7.86
CA ALA A 178 34.00 3.66 7.86
C ALA A 178 32.94 4.62 8.46
N HIS A 179 31.75 4.14 8.79
CA HIS A 179 30.66 4.94 9.35
C HIS A 179 30.30 4.58 10.81
N LYS A 180 31.24 3.97 11.57
CA LYS A 180 31.08 3.74 13.00
C LYS A 180 31.85 4.76 13.83
#